data_52afb71e3a84a2f2d09045170f75fde7
#
_entry.id   52afb71e3a84a2f2d09045170f75fde7
#
_cell.length_a   1.000
_cell.length_b   1.000
_cell.length_c   1.000
_cell.angle_alpha   90.00
_cell.angle_beta   90.00
_cell.angle_gamma   90.00
#
_symmetry.space_group_name_H-M   'P 1'
#
loop_
_entity.id
_entity.type
_entity.pdbx_description
1 polymer ?
#
loop_
_entity_poly.entity_id
_entity_poly.type
_entity_poly.pdbx_seq_one_letter_code
_entity_poly.pdbx_strand_id
1 'polypeptide(L)'
;ATVVTVGKEKVPLGVVNFYARMMQGQYETYYAGMMGTTAEELWTQDAGDDKTYEESVKDSVMEAVENMYLISQHSGEYEVVLTEDEKEAIQKAAEQFDKDNKDESKEAVSGYRKDIEKYLELMTIQSKMSEKMREGVNEEVSDEEAAQKSMEYVYFSYTSTDESGSVTELTDEEKAKAKSTAE
;
A
#
# COMPACT_ATOMS: atom_id res chain seq x y z
N ALA A 1 16.62 18.82 1.72
CA ALA A 1 16.07 18.90 3.09
C ALA A 1 15.99 17.49 3.70
N THR A 2 16.06 17.40 5.01
CA THR A 2 15.86 16.15 5.78
C THR A 2 14.44 16.17 6.33
N VAL A 3 13.71 15.06 6.20
CA VAL A 3 12.33 14.93 6.71
C VAL A 3 12.34 14.36 8.13
N VAL A 4 13.05 13.25 8.30
CA VAL A 4 13.17 12.52 9.56
C VAL A 4 14.58 11.93 9.69
N THR A 5 14.95 11.48 10.87
CA THR A 5 16.20 10.74 11.10
C THR A 5 15.83 9.38 11.68
N VAL A 6 16.26 8.31 11.02
CA VAL A 6 16.07 6.93 11.45
C VAL A 6 17.42 6.40 11.94
N GLY A 7 17.52 6.14 13.24
CA GLY A 7 18.80 5.81 13.85
C GLY A 7 19.84 6.94 13.65
N LYS A 8 20.85 6.69 12.82
CA LYS A 8 21.91 7.66 12.48
C LYS A 8 21.76 8.26 11.09
N GLU A 9 20.83 7.76 10.28
CA GLU A 9 20.63 8.19 8.90
C GLU A 9 19.57 9.26 8.76
N LYS A 10 19.88 10.28 7.96
CA LYS A 10 18.95 11.35 7.61
C LYS A 10 18.20 10.95 6.35
N VAL A 11 16.88 10.95 6.43
CA VAL A 11 16.00 10.65 5.31
C VAL A 11 15.81 11.90 4.45
N PRO A 12 16.27 11.90 3.19
CA PRO A 12 16.10 13.04 2.29
C PRO A 12 14.64 13.23 1.87
N LEU A 13 14.21 14.49 1.79
CA LEU A 13 12.88 14.83 1.27
C LEU A 13 12.65 14.28 -0.14
N GLY A 14 13.67 14.24 -1.00
CA GLY A 14 13.53 13.72 -2.36
C GLY A 14 13.06 12.28 -2.40
N VAL A 15 13.64 11.41 -1.56
CA VAL A 15 13.24 9.99 -1.47
C VAL A 15 11.80 9.85 -0.99
N VAL A 16 11.42 10.57 0.07
CA VAL A 16 10.04 10.53 0.62
C VAL A 16 9.05 11.05 -0.41
N ASN A 17 9.34 12.17 -1.04
CA ASN A 17 8.44 12.79 -2.00
C ASN A 17 8.29 11.94 -3.27
N PHE A 18 9.36 11.33 -3.77
CA PHE A 18 9.29 10.41 -4.90
C PHE A 18 8.36 9.24 -4.60
N TYR A 19 8.53 8.60 -3.45
CA TYR A 19 7.65 7.50 -3.02
C TYR A 19 6.19 7.97 -2.83
N ALA A 20 5.97 9.12 -2.17
CA ALA A 20 4.66 9.69 -1.99
C ALA A 20 3.94 9.95 -3.33
N ARG A 21 4.65 10.45 -4.34
CA ARG A 21 4.07 10.68 -5.68
C ARG A 21 3.75 9.38 -6.41
N MET A 22 4.55 8.35 -6.24
CA MET A 22 4.21 7.01 -6.76
C MET A 22 2.93 6.47 -6.12
N MET A 23 2.80 6.59 -4.80
CA MET A 23 1.58 6.19 -4.08
C MET A 23 0.38 7.02 -4.53
N GLN A 24 0.55 8.33 -4.67
CA GLN A 24 -0.50 9.20 -5.20
C GLN A 24 -1.00 8.70 -6.56
N GLY A 25 -0.10 8.41 -7.49
CA GLY A 25 -0.46 7.90 -8.81
C GLY A 25 -1.24 6.57 -8.75
N GLN A 26 -0.88 5.67 -7.84
CA GLN A 26 -1.61 4.43 -7.63
C GLN A 26 -3.02 4.68 -7.09
N TYR A 27 -3.17 5.53 -6.08
CA TYR A 27 -4.48 5.85 -5.51
C TYR A 27 -5.39 6.52 -6.54
N GLU A 28 -4.89 7.49 -7.27
CA GLU A 28 -5.66 8.21 -8.29
C GLU A 28 -6.03 7.33 -9.50
N THR A 29 -5.16 6.36 -9.86
CA THR A 29 -5.41 5.51 -11.03
C THR A 29 -6.31 4.32 -10.71
N TYR A 30 -6.12 3.67 -9.56
CA TYR A 30 -6.80 2.42 -9.22
C TYR A 30 -7.92 2.61 -8.21
N TYR A 31 -7.63 3.26 -7.08
CA TYR A 31 -8.59 3.33 -5.97
C TYR A 31 -9.75 4.28 -6.23
N ALA A 32 -9.50 5.43 -6.82
CA ALA A 32 -10.57 6.37 -7.15
C ALA A 32 -11.61 5.71 -8.08
N GLY A 33 -11.15 4.97 -9.10
CA GLY A 33 -12.03 4.23 -10.00
C GLY A 33 -12.81 3.12 -9.30
N MET A 34 -12.17 2.36 -8.40
CA MET A 34 -12.82 1.30 -7.62
C MET A 34 -13.88 1.84 -6.64
N MET A 35 -13.65 3.02 -6.09
CA MET A 35 -14.55 3.69 -5.15
C MET A 35 -15.65 4.51 -5.83
N GLY A 36 -15.62 4.61 -7.16
CA GLY A 36 -16.60 5.40 -7.94
C GLY A 36 -16.49 6.89 -7.68
N THR A 37 -15.29 7.39 -7.35
CA THR A 37 -15.00 8.78 -7.05
C THR A 37 -13.97 9.36 -8.03
N THR A 38 -13.78 10.67 -8.02
CA THR A 38 -12.71 11.32 -8.78
C THR A 38 -11.40 11.31 -7.98
N ALA A 39 -10.26 11.46 -8.68
CA ALA A 39 -8.96 11.58 -8.03
C ALA A 39 -8.91 12.75 -7.03
N GLU A 40 -9.54 13.90 -7.36
CA GLU A 40 -9.58 15.07 -6.48
C GLU A 40 -10.44 14.85 -5.23
N GLU A 41 -11.60 14.23 -5.39
CA GLU A 41 -12.52 13.95 -4.28
C GLU A 41 -11.99 12.87 -3.34
N LEU A 42 -11.23 11.89 -3.85
CA LEU A 42 -10.67 10.80 -3.07
C LEU A 42 -9.90 11.31 -1.86
N TRP A 43 -9.03 12.32 -2.06
CA TRP A 43 -8.11 12.78 -1.01
C TRP A 43 -8.81 13.43 0.18
N THR A 44 -10.03 13.94 -0.01
CA THR A 44 -10.83 14.59 1.04
C THR A 44 -11.83 13.66 1.71
N GLN A 45 -11.99 12.43 1.19
CA GLN A 45 -12.89 11.45 1.81
C GLN A 45 -12.34 10.93 3.13
N ASP A 46 -13.24 10.52 3.99
CA ASP A 46 -12.94 9.87 5.27
C ASP A 46 -12.28 8.50 5.02
N ALA A 47 -11.09 8.31 5.57
CA ALA A 47 -10.35 7.06 5.53
C ALA A 47 -10.50 6.24 6.84
N GLY A 48 -11.33 6.71 7.78
CA GLY A 48 -11.44 6.19 9.13
C GLY A 48 -10.50 6.89 10.12
N ASP A 49 -10.70 6.63 11.41
CA ASP A 49 -9.88 7.18 12.51
C ASP A 49 -9.77 8.72 12.50
N ASP A 50 -10.84 9.40 12.11
CA ASP A 50 -10.91 10.88 11.99
C ASP A 50 -9.88 11.47 11.02
N LYS A 51 -9.42 10.69 10.03
CA LYS A 51 -8.45 11.11 9.01
C LYS A 51 -9.04 11.09 7.61
N THR A 52 -8.56 12.00 6.77
CA THR A 52 -8.78 11.94 5.32
C THR A 52 -7.84 10.92 4.66
N TYR A 53 -8.16 10.49 3.43
CA TYR A 53 -7.23 9.66 2.64
C TYR A 53 -5.87 10.35 2.45
N GLU A 54 -5.84 11.67 2.29
CA GLU A 54 -4.58 12.41 2.19
C GLU A 54 -3.71 12.24 3.43
N GLU A 55 -4.28 12.40 4.61
CA GLU A 55 -3.57 12.27 5.89
C GLU A 55 -3.13 10.83 6.13
N SER A 56 -4.03 9.87 5.91
CA SER A 56 -3.74 8.44 6.09
C SER A 56 -2.63 7.95 5.16
N VAL A 57 -2.64 8.36 3.89
CA VAL A 57 -1.60 7.97 2.92
C VAL A 57 -0.27 8.65 3.24
N LYS A 58 -0.26 9.91 3.69
CA LYS A 58 0.97 10.57 4.13
C LYS A 58 1.61 9.86 5.33
N ASP A 59 0.82 9.46 6.31
CA ASP A 59 1.29 8.70 7.46
C ASP A 59 1.86 7.35 7.02
N SER A 60 1.16 6.62 6.16
CA SER A 60 1.61 5.34 5.61
C SER A 60 2.90 5.46 4.81
N VAL A 61 3.07 6.53 4.03
CA VAL A 61 4.30 6.81 3.31
C VAL A 61 5.46 7.03 4.27
N MET A 62 5.26 7.81 5.33
CA MET A 62 6.30 8.06 6.32
C MET A 62 6.71 6.78 7.03
N GLU A 63 5.75 6.00 7.51
CA GLU A 63 5.99 4.72 8.16
C GLU A 63 6.73 3.74 7.22
N ALA A 64 6.31 3.64 5.98
CA ALA A 64 6.97 2.76 5.01
C ALA A 64 8.42 3.18 4.76
N VAL A 65 8.70 4.46 4.59
CA VAL A 65 10.06 4.95 4.39
C VAL A 65 10.92 4.73 5.63
N GLU A 66 10.42 5.03 6.82
CA GLU A 66 11.13 4.78 8.08
C GLU A 66 11.48 3.29 8.22
N ASN A 67 10.52 2.41 7.92
CA ASN A 67 10.73 0.95 7.93
C ASN A 67 11.79 0.51 6.91
N MET A 68 11.78 1.04 5.68
CA MET A 68 12.81 0.73 4.69
C MET A 68 14.21 1.10 5.18
N TYR A 69 14.37 2.27 5.80
CA TYR A 69 15.65 2.70 6.37
C TYR A 69 16.07 1.83 7.56
N LEU A 70 15.13 1.49 8.44
CA LEU A 70 15.39 0.61 9.58
C LEU A 70 15.83 -0.78 9.11
N ILE A 71 15.13 -1.38 8.16
CA ILE A 71 15.48 -2.67 7.55
C ILE A 71 16.86 -2.59 6.91
N SER A 72 17.15 -1.53 6.17
CA SER A 72 18.46 -1.34 5.53
C SER A 72 19.60 -1.25 6.55
N GLN A 73 19.40 -0.60 7.70
CA GLN A 73 20.41 -0.51 8.75
C GLN A 73 20.74 -1.86 9.40
N HIS A 74 19.77 -2.77 9.44
CA HIS A 74 19.92 -4.10 10.03
C HIS A 74 20.20 -5.21 9.00
N SER A 75 20.25 -4.90 7.70
CA SER A 75 20.43 -5.90 6.64
C SER A 75 21.74 -6.68 6.78
N GLY A 76 22.81 -6.04 7.26
CA GLY A 76 24.11 -6.67 7.50
C GLY A 76 24.07 -7.76 8.56
N GLU A 77 23.18 -7.70 9.54
CA GLU A 77 23.00 -8.73 10.58
C GLU A 77 22.48 -10.05 9.99
N TYR A 78 21.84 -9.98 8.83
CA TYR A 78 21.29 -11.09 8.08
C TYR A 78 22.13 -11.45 6.83
N GLU A 79 23.32 -10.87 6.71
CA GLU A 79 24.21 -11.04 5.57
C GLU A 79 23.57 -10.59 4.22
N VAL A 80 22.57 -9.70 4.30
CA VAL A 80 21.90 -9.14 3.13
C VAL A 80 22.61 -7.87 2.70
N VAL A 81 23.17 -7.91 1.49
CA VAL A 81 23.86 -6.78 0.84
C VAL A 81 23.46 -6.72 -0.64
N LEU A 82 23.58 -5.54 -1.23
CA LEU A 82 23.43 -5.38 -2.67
C LEU A 82 24.65 -5.93 -3.40
N THR A 83 24.44 -6.78 -4.38
CA THR A 83 25.49 -7.24 -5.30
C THR A 83 25.89 -6.13 -6.25
N GLU A 84 27.02 -6.28 -6.93
CA GLU A 84 27.46 -5.31 -7.95
C GLU A 84 26.48 -5.25 -9.14
N ASP A 85 25.93 -6.40 -9.55
CA ASP A 85 24.94 -6.47 -10.63
C ASP A 85 23.64 -5.73 -10.25
N GLU A 86 23.17 -5.87 -8.98
CA GLU A 86 22.01 -5.13 -8.47
C GLU A 86 22.27 -3.62 -8.43
N LYS A 87 23.43 -3.19 -7.99
CA LYS A 87 23.83 -1.77 -8.01
C LYS A 87 23.87 -1.21 -9.43
N GLU A 88 24.43 -1.96 -10.37
CA GLU A 88 24.47 -1.56 -11.78
C GLU A 88 23.05 -1.47 -12.37
N ALA A 89 22.18 -2.43 -12.06
CA ALA A 89 20.78 -2.43 -12.49
C ALA A 89 20.02 -1.22 -11.95
N ILE A 90 20.21 -0.88 -10.67
CA ILE A 90 19.61 0.29 -10.02
C ILE A 90 20.07 1.58 -10.72
N GLN A 91 21.38 1.72 -10.98
CA GLN A 91 21.92 2.89 -11.67
C GLN A 91 21.35 3.03 -13.08
N LYS A 92 21.27 1.92 -13.83
CA LYS A 92 20.68 1.90 -15.18
C LYS A 92 19.19 2.27 -15.16
N ALA A 93 18.44 1.77 -14.19
CA ALA A 93 17.01 2.08 -14.06
C ALA A 93 16.80 3.57 -13.77
N ALA A 94 17.56 4.14 -12.84
CA ALA A 94 17.50 5.56 -12.52
C ALA A 94 17.95 6.45 -13.70
N GLU A 95 18.99 6.03 -14.45
CA GLU A 95 19.42 6.72 -15.66
C GLU A 95 18.36 6.65 -16.77
N GLN A 96 17.70 5.50 -16.93
CA GLN A 96 16.64 5.35 -17.92
C GLN A 96 15.45 6.25 -17.58
N PHE A 97 15.04 6.31 -16.31
CA PHE A 97 14.00 7.23 -15.85
C PHE A 97 14.37 8.70 -16.15
N ASP A 98 15.63 9.07 -15.91
CA ASP A 98 16.11 10.43 -16.17
C ASP A 98 16.07 10.79 -17.67
N LYS A 99 16.33 9.83 -18.56
CA LYS A 99 16.26 9.99 -20.02
C LYS A 99 14.82 10.07 -20.54
N ASP A 100 13.93 9.28 -19.97
CA ASP A 100 12.56 9.14 -20.46
C ASP A 100 11.63 10.26 -20.00
N ASN A 101 12.04 11.03 -18.98
CA ASN A 101 11.21 12.05 -18.37
C ASN A 101 11.80 13.46 -18.56
N LYS A 102 10.92 14.42 -18.87
CA LYS A 102 11.29 15.83 -18.94
C LYS A 102 11.57 16.41 -17.56
N ASP A 103 12.37 17.45 -17.48
CA ASP A 103 12.75 18.10 -16.22
C ASP A 103 11.55 18.56 -15.40
N GLU A 104 10.52 19.12 -16.04
CA GLU A 104 9.26 19.52 -15.38
C GLU A 104 8.56 18.34 -14.68
N SER A 105 8.53 17.17 -15.34
CA SER A 105 7.92 15.97 -14.78
C SER A 105 8.77 15.42 -13.62
N LYS A 106 10.09 15.45 -13.75
CA LYS A 106 11.01 15.02 -12.69
C LYS A 106 10.91 15.93 -11.47
N GLU A 107 10.80 17.23 -11.68
CA GLU A 107 10.62 18.20 -10.60
C GLU A 107 9.31 17.95 -9.83
N ALA A 108 8.21 17.73 -10.56
CA ALA A 108 6.90 17.49 -9.96
C ALA A 108 6.86 16.27 -9.02
N VAL A 109 7.65 15.22 -9.33
CA VAL A 109 7.68 13.98 -8.53
C VAL A 109 8.96 13.80 -7.72
N SER A 110 9.84 14.79 -7.66
CA SER A 110 11.21 14.66 -7.09
C SER A 110 12.01 13.50 -7.71
N GLY A 111 11.77 13.22 -8.98
CA GLY A 111 12.36 12.13 -9.75
C GLY A 111 13.82 12.39 -10.14
N TYR A 112 14.64 12.84 -9.19
CA TYR A 112 16.07 13.06 -9.41
C TYR A 112 16.83 11.75 -9.26
N ARG A 113 17.77 11.51 -10.16
CA ARG A 113 18.53 10.26 -10.27
C ARG A 113 19.00 9.72 -8.91
N LYS A 114 19.62 10.53 -8.08
CA LYS A 114 20.14 10.12 -6.76
C LYS A 114 19.04 9.68 -5.77
N ASP A 115 17.86 10.30 -5.85
CA ASP A 115 16.75 9.97 -4.97
C ASP A 115 16.06 8.69 -5.43
N ILE A 116 16.00 8.46 -6.75
CA ILE A 116 15.52 7.22 -7.35
C ILE A 116 16.50 6.06 -7.05
N GLU A 117 17.80 6.26 -7.24
CA GLU A 117 18.82 5.26 -6.89
C GLU A 117 18.66 4.84 -5.42
N LYS A 118 18.59 5.80 -4.50
CA LYS A 118 18.42 5.51 -3.07
C LYS A 118 17.10 4.77 -2.76
N TYR A 119 16.00 5.17 -3.38
CA TYR A 119 14.73 4.49 -3.24
C TYR A 119 14.80 3.04 -3.73
N LEU A 120 15.37 2.79 -4.91
CA LEU A 120 15.54 1.45 -5.47
C LEU A 120 16.48 0.58 -4.64
N GLU A 121 17.56 1.14 -4.08
CA GLU A 121 18.43 0.44 -3.12
C GLU A 121 17.64 -0.07 -1.91
N LEU A 122 16.86 0.82 -1.28
CA LEU A 122 16.03 0.50 -0.12
C LEU A 122 15.01 -0.59 -0.43
N MET A 123 14.32 -0.48 -1.56
CA MET A 123 13.35 -1.47 -2.02
C MET A 123 13.99 -2.83 -2.28
N THR A 124 15.16 -2.86 -2.91
CA THR A 124 15.88 -4.10 -3.20
C THR A 124 16.33 -4.78 -1.90
N ILE A 125 16.88 -4.01 -0.96
CA ILE A 125 17.26 -4.54 0.37
C ILE A 125 16.03 -5.07 1.11
N GLN A 126 14.91 -4.35 1.10
CA GLN A 126 13.67 -4.78 1.75
C GLN A 126 13.16 -6.10 1.17
N SER A 127 13.19 -6.26 -0.17
CA SER A 127 12.80 -7.50 -0.83
C SER A 127 13.69 -8.66 -0.40
N LYS A 128 15.00 -8.49 -0.45
CA LYS A 128 15.99 -9.50 -0.03
C LYS A 128 15.85 -9.86 1.46
N MET A 129 15.61 -8.88 2.32
CA MET A 129 15.36 -9.11 3.74
C MET A 129 14.06 -9.89 3.97
N SER A 130 13.00 -9.59 3.23
CA SER A 130 11.75 -10.34 3.30
C SER A 130 11.93 -11.81 2.91
N GLU A 131 12.73 -12.10 1.90
CA GLU A 131 13.10 -13.47 1.51
C GLU A 131 13.91 -14.14 2.61
N LYS A 132 14.92 -13.45 3.12
CA LYS A 132 15.80 -13.96 4.17
C LYS A 132 15.06 -14.27 5.47
N MET A 133 14.12 -13.43 5.86
CA MET A 133 13.30 -13.63 7.06
C MET A 133 12.32 -14.81 6.93
N ARG A 134 11.98 -15.20 5.71
CA ARG A 134 11.16 -16.39 5.44
C ARG A 134 11.97 -17.68 5.36
N GLU A 135 13.30 -17.61 5.26
CA GLU A 135 14.14 -18.79 5.30
C GLU A 135 13.91 -19.59 6.58
N GLY A 136 13.60 -20.87 6.44
CA GLY A 136 13.36 -21.76 7.57
C GLY A 136 11.94 -21.70 8.15
N VAL A 137 11.03 -20.92 7.56
CA VAL A 137 9.60 -21.04 7.87
C VAL A 137 9.12 -22.40 7.35
N ASN A 138 8.50 -23.18 8.23
CA ASN A 138 7.87 -24.44 7.81
C ASN A 138 6.65 -24.13 6.93
N GLU A 139 6.74 -24.44 5.65
CA GLU A 139 5.64 -24.30 4.68
C GLU A 139 4.68 -25.50 4.69
N GLU A 140 5.08 -26.61 5.37
CA GLU A 140 4.21 -27.76 5.55
C GLU A 140 3.25 -27.48 6.71
N VAL A 141 2.03 -27.17 6.37
CA VAL A 141 0.92 -27.00 7.32
C VAL A 141 0.12 -28.29 7.35
N SER A 142 -0.05 -28.90 8.51
CA SER A 142 -0.87 -30.10 8.66
C SER A 142 -2.35 -29.79 8.39
N ASP A 143 -3.12 -30.82 8.01
CA ASP A 143 -4.57 -30.67 7.81
C ASP A 143 -5.28 -30.16 9.08
N GLU A 144 -4.75 -30.45 10.27
CA GLU A 144 -5.27 -29.98 11.55
C GLU A 144 -4.99 -28.48 11.76
N GLU A 145 -3.81 -27.99 11.39
CA GLU A 145 -3.43 -26.58 11.47
C GLU A 145 -4.15 -25.76 10.39
N ALA A 146 -4.36 -26.35 9.20
CA ALA A 146 -5.11 -25.72 8.10
C ALA A 146 -6.63 -25.80 8.30
N ALA A 147 -7.12 -26.58 9.28
CA ALA A 147 -8.54 -26.82 9.49
C ALA A 147 -9.28 -25.49 9.75
N GLN A 148 -10.19 -25.17 8.84
CA GLN A 148 -11.08 -24.01 8.95
C GLN A 148 -12.45 -24.49 9.40
N LYS A 149 -13.11 -23.67 10.23
CA LYS A 149 -14.52 -23.90 10.53
C LYS A 149 -15.35 -23.36 9.37
N SER A 150 -16.10 -24.25 8.71
CA SER A 150 -17.15 -23.82 7.79
C SER A 150 -18.41 -23.47 8.56
N MET A 151 -19.05 -22.42 8.11
CA MET A 151 -20.32 -21.95 8.65
C MET A 151 -21.27 -21.73 7.47
N GLU A 152 -22.41 -22.36 7.52
CA GLU A 152 -23.50 -22.04 6.61
C GLU A 152 -24.37 -20.98 7.28
N TYR A 153 -24.69 -19.93 6.54
CA TYR A 153 -25.59 -18.89 7.01
C TYR A 153 -26.60 -18.54 5.92
N VAL A 154 -27.76 -18.13 6.34
CA VAL A 154 -28.80 -17.60 5.46
C VAL A 154 -28.95 -16.13 5.78
N TYR A 155 -28.80 -15.31 4.76
CA TYR A 155 -28.96 -13.86 4.87
C TYR A 155 -30.35 -13.44 4.45
N PHE A 156 -31.04 -12.73 5.32
CA PHE A 156 -32.34 -12.11 5.03
C PHE A 156 -32.19 -10.60 5.07
N SER A 157 -32.41 -9.96 3.93
CA SER A 157 -32.42 -8.51 3.87
C SER A 157 -33.74 -7.98 4.45
N TYR A 158 -33.66 -6.96 5.27
CA TYR A 158 -34.81 -6.16 5.70
C TYR A 158 -35.04 -4.93 4.83
N THR A 159 -34.35 -4.87 3.71
CA THR A 159 -34.51 -3.85 2.71
C THR A 159 -34.85 -4.45 1.36
N SER A 160 -35.63 -3.75 0.55
CA SER A 160 -35.86 -4.04 -0.88
C SER A 160 -35.26 -2.94 -1.73
N THR A 161 -34.77 -3.31 -2.90
CA THR A 161 -34.24 -2.37 -3.89
C THR A 161 -35.19 -2.41 -5.10
N ASP A 162 -35.69 -1.28 -5.54
CA ASP A 162 -36.53 -1.19 -6.72
C ASP A 162 -35.71 -1.16 -8.03
N GLU A 163 -36.38 -1.17 -9.18
CA GLU A 163 -35.74 -1.15 -10.50
C GLU A 163 -34.92 0.13 -10.76
N SER A 164 -35.14 1.18 -9.99
CA SER A 164 -34.37 2.43 -10.06
C SER A 164 -33.14 2.45 -9.13
N GLY A 165 -32.91 1.37 -8.36
CA GLY A 165 -31.84 1.28 -7.39
C GLY A 165 -32.15 1.94 -6.03
N SER A 166 -33.38 2.40 -5.82
CA SER A 166 -33.77 2.99 -4.54
C SER A 166 -34.01 1.92 -3.49
N VAL A 167 -33.40 2.08 -2.31
CA VAL A 167 -33.48 1.14 -1.20
C VAL A 167 -34.52 1.61 -0.21
N THR A 168 -35.48 0.73 0.11
CA THR A 168 -36.54 0.97 1.11
C THR A 168 -36.52 -0.12 2.17
N GLU A 169 -36.83 0.24 3.44
CA GLU A 169 -37.02 -0.75 4.48
C GLU A 169 -38.30 -1.53 4.26
N LEU A 170 -38.24 -2.82 4.53
CA LEU A 170 -39.43 -3.67 4.58
C LEU A 170 -40.34 -3.30 5.75
N THR A 171 -41.63 -3.49 5.56
CA THR A 171 -42.61 -3.35 6.66
C THR A 171 -42.37 -4.41 7.73
N ASP A 172 -42.91 -4.18 8.94
CA ASP A 172 -42.79 -5.13 10.05
C ASP A 172 -43.37 -6.52 9.71
N GLU A 173 -44.42 -6.56 8.91
CA GLU A 173 -45.04 -7.81 8.44
C GLU A 173 -44.11 -8.56 7.46
N GLU A 174 -43.48 -7.86 6.54
CA GLU A 174 -42.49 -8.44 5.60
C GLU A 174 -41.23 -8.90 6.32
N LYS A 175 -40.74 -8.13 7.31
CA LYS A 175 -39.60 -8.53 8.15
C LYS A 175 -39.94 -9.80 8.96
N ALA A 176 -41.13 -9.90 9.52
CA ALA A 176 -41.60 -11.08 10.24
C ALA A 176 -41.68 -12.29 9.33
N LYS A 177 -42.16 -12.11 8.08
CA LYS A 177 -42.22 -13.18 7.07
C LYS A 177 -40.80 -13.63 6.66
N ALA A 178 -39.89 -12.71 6.41
CA ALA A 178 -38.51 -13.05 6.09
C ALA A 178 -37.86 -13.85 7.21
N LYS A 179 -38.06 -13.46 8.47
CA LYS A 179 -37.57 -14.18 9.64
C LYS A 179 -38.17 -15.60 9.76
N SER A 180 -39.46 -15.76 9.56
CA SER A 180 -40.12 -17.08 9.64
C SER A 180 -39.72 -18.03 8.52
N THR A 181 -39.14 -17.52 7.44
CA THR A 181 -38.58 -18.36 6.35
C THR A 181 -37.19 -18.88 6.72
N ALA A 182 -36.51 -18.24 7.67
CA ALA A 182 -35.21 -18.63 8.17
C ALA A 182 -35.26 -19.73 9.24
N GLU A 183 -36.38 -19.85 9.95
CA GLU A 183 -36.65 -20.90 10.95
C GLU A 183 -37.20 -22.17 10.31
#